data_54aa5bc144be0674eed73bcc8a64cc0c
#
_entry.id   54aa5bc144be0674eed73bcc8a64cc0c
#
_cell.length_a   1.000
_cell.length_b   1.000
_cell.length_c   1.000
_cell.angle_alpha   90.00
_cell.angle_beta   90.00
_cell.angle_gamma   90.00
#
_symmetry.space_group_name_H-M   'P 1'
#
loop_
_entity.id
_entity.type
_entity.pdbx_description
1 polymer ?
#
loop_
_entity_poly.entity_id
_entity_poly.type
_entity_poly.pdbx_seq_one_letter_code
_entity_poly.pdbx_strand_id
1 'polypeptide(L)' 'MTYKLIDDYLNPVATCNSVRDAVSLAKDIAAGRRASSNRQVCIRVERLKGRESEYVRFIVAYDNGEVVAYNIEKIRRSL' A
#
# COMPACT_ATOMS: atom_id res chain seq x y z
N MET A 1 -11.36 7.48 -10.09
CA MET A 1 -10.77 6.14 -10.01
C MET A 1 -10.61 5.77 -8.55
N THR A 2 -10.82 4.50 -8.21
CA THR A 2 -10.80 4.06 -6.82
C THR A 2 -9.55 3.24 -6.52
N TYR A 3 -8.94 3.52 -5.38
CA TYR A 3 -7.76 2.81 -4.88
C TYR A 3 -8.11 2.15 -3.55
N LYS A 4 -7.83 0.87 -3.44
CA LYS A 4 -8.09 0.08 -2.24
C LYS A 4 -6.77 -0.25 -1.55
N LEU A 5 -6.71 -0.04 -0.24
CA LEU A 5 -5.56 -0.41 0.58
C LEU A 5 -5.83 -1.77 1.19
N ILE A 6 -4.88 -2.69 1.05
CA ILE A 6 -4.99 -4.09 1.46
C ILE A 6 -3.80 -4.44 2.34
N ASP A 7 -4.07 -5.01 3.51
CA ASP A 7 -3.02 -5.35 4.48
C ASP A 7 -2.35 -6.71 4.19
N ASP A 8 -1.42 -7.11 5.07
CA ASP A 8 -0.67 -8.36 4.95
C ASP A 8 -1.57 -9.61 4.93
N TYR A 9 -2.74 -9.50 5.53
CA TYR A 9 -3.68 -10.61 5.62
C TYR A 9 -4.74 -10.56 4.51
N LEU A 10 -4.51 -9.70 3.50
CA LEU A 10 -5.41 -9.50 2.37
C LEU A 10 -6.77 -8.92 2.76
N ASN A 11 -6.84 -8.23 3.90
CA ASN A 11 -8.04 -7.53 4.32
C ASN A 11 -8.02 -6.09 3.82
N PRO A 12 -9.13 -5.61 3.25
CA PRO A 12 -9.22 -4.21 2.86
C PRO A 12 -9.30 -3.32 4.12
N VAL A 13 -8.48 -2.28 4.15
CA VAL A 13 -8.40 -1.39 5.31
C VAL A 13 -8.87 0.03 5.02
N ALA A 14 -8.90 0.44 3.76
CA ALA A 14 -9.36 1.77 3.35
C ALA A 14 -9.53 1.86 1.84
N THR A 15 -10.25 2.90 1.39
CA THR A 15 -10.32 3.27 -0.02
C THR A 15 -10.04 4.75 -0.18
N CYS A 16 -9.44 5.12 -1.32
CA CYS A 16 -9.08 6.50 -1.64
C CYS A 16 -9.41 6.79 -3.10
N ASN A 17 -9.48 8.08 -3.45
CA ASN A 17 -9.82 8.51 -4.80
C ASN A 17 -8.60 8.84 -5.67
N SER A 18 -7.42 8.91 -5.08
CA SER A 18 -6.18 9.16 -5.80
C SER A 18 -5.05 8.30 -5.27
N VAL A 19 -4.04 8.04 -6.10
CA VAL A 19 -2.86 7.28 -5.68
C VAL A 19 -2.07 8.04 -4.61
N ARG A 20 -2.03 9.36 -4.71
CA ARG A 20 -1.34 10.21 -3.74
C ARG A 20 -1.94 10.06 -2.35
N ASP A 21 -3.26 10.16 -2.24
CA ASP A 21 -3.97 9.99 -0.97
C ASP A 21 -3.82 8.57 -0.44
N ALA A 22 -3.90 7.58 -1.33
CA ALA A 22 -3.72 6.18 -0.95
C ALA A 22 -2.34 5.91 -0.37
N VAL A 23 -1.29 6.43 -1.02
CA VAL A 23 0.09 6.28 -0.53
C VAL A 23 0.27 6.95 0.83
N SER A 24 -0.23 8.17 0.97
CA SER A 24 -0.13 8.91 2.24
C SER A 24 -0.81 8.15 3.38
N LEU A 25 -2.04 7.71 3.16
CA LEU A 25 -2.79 6.95 4.16
C LEU A 25 -2.14 5.61 4.46
N ALA A 26 -1.67 4.91 3.43
CA ALA A 26 -1.01 3.62 3.60
C ALA A 26 0.28 3.73 4.43
N LYS A 27 1.04 4.81 4.25
CA LYS A 27 2.24 5.07 5.07
C LYS A 27 1.87 5.24 6.54
N ASP A 28 0.82 5.98 6.82
CA ASP A 28 0.36 6.21 8.20
C ASP A 28 -0.12 4.89 8.84
N ILE A 29 -0.91 4.11 8.11
CA ILE A 29 -1.41 2.83 8.61
C ILE A 29 -0.26 1.85 8.85
N ALA A 30 0.65 1.74 7.90
CA ALA A 30 1.79 0.81 8.01
C ALA A 30 2.69 1.18 9.19
N ALA A 31 3.00 2.46 9.35
CA ALA A 31 3.83 2.94 10.46
C ALA A 31 3.17 2.68 11.81
N GLY A 32 1.86 2.93 11.92
CA GLY A 32 1.10 2.70 13.14
C GLY A 32 1.03 1.22 13.53
N ARG A 33 0.77 0.36 12.55
CA ARG A 33 0.72 -1.08 12.77
C ARG A 33 2.08 -1.67 13.13
N ARG A 34 3.13 -1.20 12.47
CA ARG A 34 4.49 -1.62 12.77
C ARG A 34 4.86 -1.25 14.21
N ALA A 35 4.55 -0.03 14.63
CA ALA A 35 4.82 0.42 16.00
C ALA A 35 4.10 -0.44 17.04
N SER A 36 2.86 -0.85 16.75
CA SER A 36 2.06 -1.68 17.65
C SER A 36 2.50 -3.14 17.69
N SER A 37 2.88 -3.70 16.52
CA SER A 37 3.20 -5.13 16.40
C SER A 37 4.69 -5.42 16.51
N ASN A 38 5.52 -4.40 16.41
CA ASN A 38 6.98 -4.49 16.45
C ASN A 38 7.54 -5.43 15.38
N ARG A 39 6.93 -5.42 14.21
CA ARG A 39 7.38 -6.21 13.05
C ARG A 39 7.08 -5.46 11.76
N GLN A 40 7.73 -5.90 10.68
CA GLN A 40 7.52 -5.34 9.35
C GLN A 40 6.06 -5.47 8.92
N VAL A 41 5.52 -4.40 8.34
CA VAL A 41 4.13 -4.34 7.84
C VAL A 41 4.14 -3.90 6.39
N CYS A 42 3.35 -4.55 5.56
CA CYS A 42 3.18 -4.18 4.16
C CYS A 42 1.72 -3.82 3.88
N ILE A 43 1.50 -2.70 3.20
CA ILE A 43 0.18 -2.31 2.69
C ILE A 43 0.27 -2.24 1.18
N ARG A 44 -0.63 -2.93 0.51
CA ARG A 44 -0.72 -2.91 -0.95
C ARG A 44 -1.77 -1.89 -1.37
N VAL A 45 -1.47 -1.14 -2.42
CA VAL A 45 -2.46 -0.24 -3.03
C VAL A 45 -2.91 -0.85 -4.35
N GLU A 46 -4.19 -1.13 -4.45
CA GLU A 46 -4.83 -1.73 -5.60
C GLU A 46 -5.67 -0.68 -6.33
N ARG A 47 -5.44 -0.51 -7.63
CA ARG A 47 -6.27 0.35 -8.48
C ARG A 47 -7.44 -0.48 -9.01
N LEU A 48 -8.65 0.03 -8.84
CA LEU A 48 -9.86 -0.61 -9.35
C LEU A 48 -10.29 0.05 -10.65
N LYS A 49 -10.39 -0.75 -11.73
CA LYS A 49 -10.82 -0.32 -13.06
C LYS A 49 -11.98 -1.20 -13.51
N GLY A 50 -13.20 -0.77 -13.25
CA GLY A 50 -14.37 -1.60 -13.57
C GLY A 50 -14.27 -2.95 -12.89
N ARG A 51 -14.18 -4.02 -13.67
CA ARG A 51 -14.04 -5.40 -13.16
C ARG A 51 -12.59 -5.80 -12.93
N GLU A 52 -11.65 -5.00 -13.42
CA GLU A 52 -10.24 -5.30 -13.32
C GLU A 52 -9.63 -4.58 -12.15
N SER A 53 -8.58 -5.16 -11.58
CA SER A 53 -7.79 -4.51 -10.55
C SER A 53 -6.33 -4.85 -10.74
N GLU A 54 -5.46 -3.95 -10.28
CA GLU A 54 -4.01 -4.16 -10.33
C GLU A 54 -3.35 -3.50 -9.14
N TYR A 55 -2.29 -4.11 -8.64
CA TYR A 55 -1.47 -3.48 -7.60
C TYR A 55 -0.59 -2.42 -8.24
N VAL A 56 -0.60 -1.23 -7.67
CA VAL A 56 0.17 -0.08 -8.21
C VAL A 56 1.26 0.39 -7.27
N ARG A 57 1.14 0.13 -5.98
CA ARG A 57 2.13 0.50 -4.96
C ARG A 57 2.21 -0.56 -3.88
N PHE A 58 3.42 -0.74 -3.33
CA PHE A 58 3.64 -1.47 -2.08
C PHE A 58 4.24 -0.49 -1.09
N ILE A 59 3.62 -0.36 0.07
CA ILE A 59 4.13 0.46 1.15
C ILE A 59 4.63 -0.48 2.25
N VAL A 60 5.91 -0.38 2.57
CA VAL A 60 6.55 -1.24 3.57
C VAL A 60 7.06 -0.41 4.73
N ALA A 61 6.62 -0.73 5.92
CA ALA A 61 7.18 -0.20 7.17
C ALA A 61 8.14 -1.25 7.72
N TYR A 62 9.42 -0.94 7.65
CA TYR A 62 10.49 -1.85 8.04
C TYR A 62 10.72 -1.86 9.55
N ASP A 63 11.42 -2.87 10.03
CA ASP A 63 11.73 -3.05 11.45
C ASP A 63 12.52 -1.87 12.03
N ASN A 64 13.34 -1.22 11.20
CA ASN A 64 14.13 -0.05 11.63
C ASN A 64 13.33 1.26 11.70
N GLY A 65 12.02 1.20 11.38
CA GLY A 65 11.15 2.38 11.39
C GLY A 65 11.05 3.10 10.06
N GLU A 66 11.83 2.72 9.07
CA GLU A 66 11.76 3.31 7.74
C GLU A 66 10.47 2.89 7.03
N VAL A 67 9.82 3.83 6.32
CA VAL A 67 8.62 3.55 5.55
C VAL A 67 8.89 3.93 4.09
N VAL A 68 8.75 2.97 3.18
CA VAL A 68 9.07 3.15 1.76
C VAL A 68 7.86 2.79 0.91
N ALA A 69 7.58 3.61 -0.09
CA ALA A 69 6.55 3.34 -1.09
C ALA A 69 7.22 2.89 -2.38
N TYR A 70 6.98 1.64 -2.78
CA TYR A 70 7.50 1.09 -4.02
C TYR A 70 6.47 1.25 -5.13
N ASN A 71 6.91 1.76 -6.28
CA ASN A 71 6.06 1.92 -7.46
C ASN A 71 6.18 0.67 -8.34
N ILE A 72 5.25 -0.25 -8.21
CA ILE A 72 5.26 -1.50 -8.96
C ILE A 72 4.89 -1.35 -10.43
N GLU A 73 4.18 -0.30 -10.80
CA GLU A 73 3.90 0.00 -12.20
C GLU A 73 5.19 0.22 -12.98
N LYS A 74 6.13 0.96 -12.39
CA LYS A 74 7.44 1.22 -12.98
C LYS A 74 8.26 -0.05 -13.14
N ILE A 75 8.23 -0.91 -12.12
CA ILE A 75 8.95 -2.18 -12.13
C ILE A 75 8.41 -3.08 -13.24
N ARG A 76 7.10 -3.18 -13.37
CA ARG A 76 6.44 -4.01 -14.38
C ARG A 76 6.76 -3.54 -15.80
N ARG A 77 6.85 -2.24 -16.01
CA ARG A 77 7.21 -1.66 -17.31
C ARG A 77 8.66 -1.92 -17.70
N SER A 78 9.50 -2.16 -16.72
CA SER A 78 10.93 -2.46 -16.94
C SER A 78 11.17 -3.90 -17.38
N LEU A 79 10.18 -4.72 -17.20
CA LEU A 79 10.25 -6.13 -17.59
C LEU A 79 9.76 -6.33 -19.02
#